data_0791849b85a5305f5e6c25a0fa945137
#
_entry.id   0791849b85a5305f5e6c25a0fa945137
#
_cell.length_a   1.000
_cell.length_b   1.000
_cell.length_c   1.000
_cell.angle_alpha   90.00
_cell.angle_beta   90.00
_cell.angle_gamma   90.00
#
_symmetry.space_group_name_H-M   'P 1'
#
loop_
_entity.id
_entity.type
_entity.pdbx_description
1 polymer ?
#
loop_
_entity_poly.entity_id
_entity_poly.type
_entity_poly.pdbx_seq_one_letter_code
_entity_poly.pdbx_strand_id
1 'polypeptide(L)'
;ANPDRVVQKGDRLIYCGGALADLYEALGGRVVMAGKPFGPIYDLALKEAEALLGRTVDRSRVLCIGDGVVTDVLGANAQALDCLFIARGIHGDKARGADGALDPARAGELLKAETAYARYAALDLRW
;
A
#
# COMPACT_ATOMS: atom_id res chain seq x y z
N ALA A 1 -11.36 8.78 -7.41
CA ALA A 1 -10.13 8.99 -8.16
C ALA A 1 -9.07 7.97 -7.72
N ASN A 2 -8.09 7.69 -8.57
CA ASN A 2 -6.87 7.01 -8.18
C ASN A 2 -5.98 8.02 -7.42
N PRO A 3 -5.42 7.68 -6.25
CA PRO A 3 -4.61 8.60 -5.45
C PRO A 3 -3.22 8.88 -6.03
N ASP A 4 -2.74 8.11 -6.99
CA ASP A 4 -1.43 8.35 -7.60
C ASP A 4 -1.38 9.72 -8.29
N ARG A 5 -0.39 10.53 -7.93
CA ARG A 5 -0.21 11.88 -8.50
C ARG A 5 0.63 11.87 -9.75
N VAL A 6 1.71 11.08 -9.76
CA VAL A 6 2.64 10.94 -10.88
C VAL A 6 3.07 9.48 -11.01
N VAL A 7 3.42 9.08 -12.23
CA VAL A 7 4.02 7.79 -12.52
C VAL A 7 5.22 7.99 -13.45
N GLN A 8 6.27 7.21 -13.23
CA GLN A 8 7.41 7.16 -14.14
C GLN A 8 7.07 6.28 -15.35
N LYS A 9 7.23 6.83 -16.56
CA LYS A 9 7.10 6.10 -17.83
C LYS A 9 8.32 6.37 -18.69
N GLY A 10 9.25 5.43 -18.70
CA GLY A 10 10.59 5.67 -19.24
C GLY A 10 11.27 6.82 -18.49
N ASP A 11 11.79 7.80 -19.18
CA ASP A 11 12.47 8.98 -18.63
C ASP A 11 11.51 10.15 -18.31
N ARG A 12 10.21 9.95 -18.40
CA ARG A 12 9.21 11.01 -18.20
C ARG A 12 8.32 10.73 -17.00
N LEU A 13 8.02 11.79 -16.23
CA LEU A 13 6.96 11.79 -15.23
C LEU A 13 5.64 12.17 -15.90
N ILE A 14 4.60 11.38 -15.66
CA ILE A 14 3.25 11.61 -16.19
C ILE A 14 2.30 11.83 -15.02
N TYR A 15 1.49 12.87 -15.10
CA TYR A 15 0.44 13.12 -14.12
C TYR A 15 -0.65 12.06 -14.20
N CYS A 16 -1.11 11.63 -13.02
CA CYS A 16 -2.18 10.66 -12.82
C CYS A 16 -3.45 11.29 -12.26
N GLY A 17 -4.46 10.47 -12.04
CA GLY A 17 -5.77 10.90 -11.54
C GLY A 17 -5.74 11.67 -10.23
N GLY A 18 -4.78 11.36 -9.33
CA GLY A 18 -4.59 12.07 -8.07
C GLY A 18 -4.21 13.55 -8.26
N ALA A 19 -3.34 13.86 -9.22
CA ALA A 19 -2.98 15.25 -9.51
C ALA A 19 -4.16 16.06 -10.06
N LEU A 20 -5.02 15.44 -10.88
CA LEU A 20 -6.26 16.07 -11.36
C LEU A 20 -7.26 16.26 -10.23
N ALA A 21 -7.34 15.30 -9.31
CA ALA A 21 -8.20 15.37 -8.14
C ALA A 21 -7.77 16.51 -7.21
N ASP A 22 -6.46 16.67 -6.95
CA ASP A 22 -5.92 17.78 -6.14
C ASP A 22 -6.30 19.14 -6.76
N LEU A 23 -6.18 19.29 -8.07
CA LEU A 23 -6.58 20.52 -8.78
C LEU A 23 -8.08 20.77 -8.68
N TYR A 24 -8.90 19.73 -8.87
CA TYR A 24 -10.35 19.83 -8.75
C TYR A 24 -10.79 20.22 -7.34
N GLU A 25 -10.16 19.67 -6.31
CA GLU A 25 -10.41 20.02 -4.91
C GLU A 25 -10.00 21.48 -4.62
N ALA A 26 -8.84 21.93 -5.15
CA ALA A 26 -8.41 23.32 -5.02
C ALA A 26 -9.38 24.32 -5.68
N LEU A 27 -10.15 23.89 -6.67
CA LEU A 27 -11.22 24.66 -7.32
C LEU A 27 -12.58 24.55 -6.57
N GLY A 28 -12.62 23.93 -5.38
CA GLY A 28 -13.84 23.75 -4.59
C GLY A 28 -14.64 22.51 -4.94
N GLY A 29 -14.11 21.61 -5.75
CA GLY A 29 -14.75 20.35 -6.11
C GLY A 29 -14.67 19.31 -5.00
N ARG A 30 -15.64 18.39 -4.95
CA ARG A 30 -15.62 17.26 -4.01
C ARG A 30 -14.92 16.06 -4.61
N VAL A 31 -13.81 15.64 -4.00
CA VAL A 31 -13.02 14.48 -4.42
C VAL A 31 -13.35 13.26 -3.55
N VAL A 32 -13.44 12.08 -4.17
CA VAL A 32 -13.47 10.78 -3.50
C VAL A 32 -12.34 9.94 -4.05
N MET A 33 -11.45 9.51 -3.17
CA MET A 33 -10.34 8.61 -3.48
C MET A 33 -10.79 7.16 -3.22
N ALA A 34 -10.59 6.28 -4.19
CA ALA A 34 -11.02 4.89 -4.10
C ALA A 34 -9.85 3.90 -3.96
N GLY A 35 -8.66 4.25 -4.48
CA GLY A 35 -7.46 3.41 -4.39
C GLY A 35 -6.78 3.43 -3.02
N LYS A 36 -5.79 2.56 -2.83
CA LYS A 36 -4.97 2.52 -1.60
C LYS A 36 -4.34 3.89 -1.28
N PRO A 37 -4.28 4.33 -0.04
CA PRO A 37 -4.62 3.65 1.22
C PRO A 37 -6.09 3.78 1.66
N PHE A 38 -6.99 4.28 0.82
CA PHE A 38 -8.36 4.63 1.18
C PHE A 38 -9.29 3.39 1.30
N GLY A 39 -10.26 3.47 2.23
CA GLY A 39 -11.16 2.36 2.59
C GLY A 39 -11.94 1.70 1.44
N PRO A 40 -12.50 2.45 0.44
CA PRO A 40 -13.38 1.86 -0.55
C PRO A 40 -12.82 0.65 -1.32
N ILE A 41 -11.50 0.60 -1.59
CA ILE A 41 -10.90 -0.55 -2.28
C ILE A 41 -10.87 -1.79 -1.39
N TYR A 42 -10.64 -1.62 -0.07
CA TYR A 42 -10.64 -2.72 0.90
C TYR A 42 -12.03 -3.28 1.11
N ASP A 43 -13.04 -2.40 1.22
CA ASP A 43 -14.43 -2.80 1.36
C ASP A 43 -14.89 -3.60 0.15
N LEU A 44 -14.53 -3.15 -1.07
CA LEU A 44 -14.82 -3.87 -2.29
C LEU A 44 -14.14 -5.25 -2.31
N ALA A 45 -12.83 -5.31 -2.01
CA ALA A 45 -12.08 -6.56 -2.01
C ALA A 45 -12.62 -7.58 -1.00
N LEU A 46 -12.97 -7.13 0.21
CA LEU A 46 -13.57 -8.00 1.23
C LEU A 46 -14.95 -8.50 0.80
N LYS A 47 -15.78 -7.63 0.24
CA LYS A 47 -17.11 -8.01 -0.29
C LYS A 47 -17.02 -9.06 -1.40
N GLU A 48 -16.08 -8.88 -2.34
CA GLU A 48 -15.84 -9.86 -3.40
C GLU A 48 -15.34 -11.20 -2.83
N ALA A 49 -14.42 -11.15 -1.85
CA ALA A 49 -13.94 -12.36 -1.18
C ALA A 49 -15.08 -13.09 -0.45
N GLU A 50 -15.97 -12.38 0.23
CA GLU A 50 -17.15 -12.95 0.88
C GLU A 50 -18.11 -13.61 -0.11
N ALA A 51 -18.34 -12.95 -1.26
CA ALA A 51 -19.18 -13.49 -2.32
C ALA A 51 -18.61 -14.79 -2.89
N LEU A 52 -17.29 -14.84 -3.12
CA LEU A 52 -16.62 -16.04 -3.62
C LEU A 52 -16.58 -17.18 -2.61
N LEU A 53 -16.42 -16.86 -1.32
CA LEU A 53 -16.36 -17.86 -0.24
C LEU A 53 -17.74 -18.33 0.24
N GLY A 54 -18.81 -17.61 -0.12
CA GLY A 54 -20.17 -17.89 0.36
C GLY A 54 -20.34 -17.69 1.86
N ARG A 55 -19.45 -16.94 2.52
CA ARG A 55 -19.47 -16.65 3.96
C ARG A 55 -18.73 -15.36 4.28
N THR A 56 -18.99 -14.81 5.46
CA THR A 56 -18.25 -13.64 5.99
C THR A 56 -16.77 -13.95 6.13
N VAL A 57 -15.94 -12.94 5.81
CA VAL A 57 -14.49 -13.00 5.99
C VAL A 57 -14.14 -12.58 7.41
N ASP A 58 -13.44 -13.46 8.12
CA ASP A 58 -12.78 -13.12 9.38
C ASP A 58 -11.56 -12.22 9.07
N ARG A 59 -11.65 -10.95 9.44
CA ARG A 59 -10.61 -9.95 9.17
C ARG A 59 -9.26 -10.32 9.79
N SER A 60 -9.25 -11.06 10.91
CA SER A 60 -8.01 -11.54 11.54
C SER A 60 -7.24 -12.56 10.69
N ARG A 61 -7.90 -13.11 9.67
CA ARG A 61 -7.31 -14.04 8.69
C ARG A 61 -7.00 -13.41 7.34
N VAL A 62 -7.12 -12.10 7.24
CA VAL A 62 -6.79 -11.33 6.04
C VAL A 62 -5.36 -10.80 6.17
N LEU A 63 -4.56 -11.05 5.16
CA LEU A 63 -3.20 -10.54 5.05
C LEU A 63 -3.09 -9.67 3.81
N CYS A 64 -2.83 -8.38 4.00
CA CYS A 64 -2.43 -7.51 2.90
C CYS A 64 -0.98 -7.77 2.54
N ILE A 65 -0.64 -7.69 1.26
CA ILE A 65 0.75 -7.87 0.76
C ILE A 65 1.06 -6.68 -0.14
N GLY A 66 2.17 -5.99 0.14
CA GLY A 66 2.55 -4.86 -0.70
C GLY A 66 3.89 -4.26 -0.32
N ASP A 67 4.39 -3.37 -1.18
CA ASP A 67 5.70 -2.73 -1.07
C ASP A 67 5.63 -1.22 -0.79
N GLY A 68 4.47 -0.61 -0.95
CA GLY A 68 4.26 0.81 -0.69
C GLY A 68 3.95 1.08 0.78
N VAL A 69 4.87 1.69 1.53
CA VAL A 69 4.62 2.03 2.94
C VAL A 69 3.40 2.93 3.07
N VAL A 70 3.35 4.02 2.28
CA VAL A 70 2.27 5.03 2.36
C VAL A 70 0.95 4.58 1.72
N THR A 71 0.96 3.52 0.92
CA THR A 71 -0.23 3.01 0.22
C THR A 71 -0.69 1.66 0.78
N ASP A 72 0.18 0.64 0.70
CA ASP A 72 -0.18 -0.72 1.10
C ASP A 72 -0.19 -0.88 2.62
N VAL A 73 0.90 -0.47 3.29
CA VAL A 73 1.02 -0.70 4.74
C VAL A 73 0.11 0.23 5.53
N LEU A 74 0.14 1.54 5.26
CA LEU A 74 -0.78 2.48 5.92
C LEU A 74 -2.24 2.19 5.59
N GLY A 75 -2.53 1.74 4.37
CA GLY A 75 -3.87 1.31 4.00
C GLY A 75 -4.35 0.11 4.80
N ALA A 76 -3.51 -0.93 4.96
CA ALA A 76 -3.81 -2.06 5.81
C ALA A 76 -4.01 -1.64 7.28
N ASN A 77 -3.13 -0.76 7.80
CA ASN A 77 -3.24 -0.23 9.16
C ASN A 77 -4.57 0.51 9.39
N ALA A 78 -4.96 1.37 8.44
CA ALA A 78 -6.23 2.11 8.51
C ALA A 78 -7.46 1.19 8.53
N GLN A 79 -7.33 -0.02 7.98
CA GLN A 79 -8.38 -1.05 7.97
C GLN A 79 -8.26 -2.06 9.12
N ALA A 80 -7.29 -1.91 10.02
CA ALA A 80 -6.96 -2.88 11.08
C ALA A 80 -6.70 -4.30 10.52
N LEU A 81 -6.00 -4.39 9.39
CA LEU A 81 -5.58 -5.64 8.74
C LEU A 81 -4.08 -5.85 8.93
N ASP A 82 -3.67 -7.12 9.04
CA ASP A 82 -2.25 -7.48 9.02
C ASP A 82 -1.65 -7.20 7.63
N CYS A 83 -0.36 -6.83 7.61
CA CYS A 83 0.38 -6.60 6.38
C CYS A 83 1.70 -7.37 6.36
N LEU A 84 2.00 -7.97 5.21
CA LEU A 84 3.34 -8.43 4.83
C LEU A 84 3.98 -7.34 3.95
N PHE A 85 4.95 -6.64 4.52
CA PHE A 85 5.72 -5.62 3.81
C PHE A 85 6.78 -6.26 2.93
N ILE A 86 6.74 -5.99 1.62
CA ILE A 86 7.75 -6.43 0.64
C ILE A 86 8.77 -5.30 0.50
N ALA A 87 9.88 -5.43 1.21
CA ALA A 87 10.79 -4.32 1.45
C ALA A 87 11.60 -3.88 0.21
N ARG A 88 11.79 -4.76 -0.78
CA ARG A 88 12.57 -4.45 -1.98
C ARG A 88 11.80 -3.63 -3.01
N GLY A 89 10.53 -3.82 -3.21
CA GLY A 89 9.68 -3.18 -4.21
C GLY A 89 10.07 -1.75 -4.56
N ILE A 90 9.23 -0.77 -4.27
CA ILE A 90 9.51 0.65 -4.56
C ILE A 90 10.65 1.26 -3.72
N HIS A 91 11.04 0.61 -2.64
CA HIS A 91 12.15 1.04 -1.78
C HIS A 91 13.52 0.53 -2.26
N GLY A 92 13.55 -0.35 -3.28
CA GLY A 92 14.78 -0.93 -3.82
C GLY A 92 15.55 -1.71 -2.77
N ASP A 93 16.85 -1.44 -2.64
CA ASP A 93 17.73 -2.16 -1.70
C ASP A 93 17.86 -1.45 -0.33
N LYS A 94 17.02 -0.46 0.00
CA LYS A 94 17.13 0.31 1.25
C LYS A 94 17.01 -0.55 2.51
N ALA A 95 16.23 -1.62 2.45
CA ALA A 95 16.08 -2.58 3.56
C ALA A 95 17.00 -3.80 3.45
N ARG A 96 17.99 -3.77 2.56
CA ARG A 96 18.92 -4.88 2.34
C ARG A 96 20.17 -4.75 3.22
N GLY A 97 20.55 -5.82 3.86
CA GLY A 97 21.82 -5.94 4.59
C GLY A 97 23.01 -6.16 3.66
N ALA A 98 24.21 -6.09 4.21
CA ALA A 98 25.46 -6.34 3.48
C ALA A 98 25.58 -7.78 2.95
N ASP A 99 24.88 -8.71 3.59
CA ASP A 99 24.77 -10.13 3.19
C ASP A 99 23.75 -10.36 2.05
N GLY A 100 23.06 -9.29 1.65
CA GLY A 100 22.03 -9.34 0.62
C GLY A 100 20.66 -9.80 1.11
N ALA A 101 20.50 -10.13 2.39
CA ALA A 101 19.21 -10.49 3.00
C ALA A 101 18.43 -9.28 3.46
N LEU A 102 17.19 -9.50 3.92
CA LEU A 102 16.40 -8.47 4.61
C LEU A 102 17.11 -8.08 5.91
N ASP A 103 17.34 -6.78 6.09
CA ASP A 103 17.75 -6.20 7.36
C ASP A 103 16.50 -5.69 8.11
N PRO A 104 16.11 -6.34 9.22
CA PRO A 104 14.89 -5.95 9.94
C PRO A 104 14.97 -4.53 10.52
N ALA A 105 16.14 -4.04 10.89
CA ALA A 105 16.31 -2.69 11.44
C ALA A 105 16.03 -1.64 10.36
N ARG A 106 16.62 -1.81 9.18
CA ARG A 106 16.39 -0.91 8.02
C ARG A 106 14.94 -0.96 7.53
N ALA A 107 14.33 -2.15 7.48
CA ALA A 107 12.91 -2.27 7.17
C ALA A 107 12.05 -1.54 8.21
N GLY A 108 12.39 -1.68 9.49
CA GLY A 108 11.73 -0.96 10.58
C GLY A 108 11.88 0.56 10.48
N GLU A 109 13.03 1.07 10.05
CA GLU A 109 13.23 2.51 9.83
C GLU A 109 12.34 3.05 8.70
N LEU A 110 12.19 2.31 7.59
CA LEU A 110 11.29 2.68 6.49
C LEU A 110 9.84 2.79 6.97
N LEU A 111 9.39 1.82 7.77
CA LEU A 111 8.03 1.83 8.33
C LEU A 111 7.85 2.97 9.34
N LYS A 112 8.82 3.15 10.24
CA LYS A 112 8.77 4.18 11.29
C LYS A 112 8.77 5.59 10.73
N ALA A 113 9.46 5.85 9.63
CA ALA A 113 9.47 7.15 8.98
C ALA A 113 8.07 7.63 8.58
N GLU A 114 7.16 6.69 8.26
CA GLU A 114 5.78 6.96 7.87
C GLU A 114 4.77 6.61 8.99
N THR A 115 5.23 6.34 10.19
CA THR A 115 4.38 5.91 11.33
C THR A 115 3.54 4.67 10.98
N ALA A 116 4.08 3.79 10.13
CA ALA A 116 3.44 2.59 9.64
C ALA A 116 3.87 1.36 10.44
N TYR A 117 3.02 0.33 10.46
CA TYR A 117 3.30 -0.94 11.10
C TYR A 117 3.01 -2.10 10.15
N ALA A 118 3.93 -3.04 10.06
CA ALA A 118 3.72 -4.31 9.39
C ALA A 118 4.07 -5.47 10.33
N ARG A 119 3.16 -6.44 10.45
CA ARG A 119 3.39 -7.62 11.31
C ARG A 119 4.48 -8.52 10.75
N TYR A 120 4.62 -8.53 9.42
CA TYR A 120 5.58 -9.36 8.71
C TYR A 120 6.33 -8.51 7.69
N ALA A 121 7.58 -8.88 7.41
CA ALA A 121 8.36 -8.31 6.34
C ALA A 121 9.15 -9.39 5.61
N ALA A 122 9.28 -9.25 4.30
CA ALA A 122 10.14 -10.07 3.45
C ALA A 122 10.89 -9.18 2.46
N LEU A 123 12.05 -9.62 1.98
CA LEU A 123 12.77 -8.86 0.96
C LEU A 123 12.02 -8.93 -0.36
N ASP A 124 11.67 -10.13 -0.80
CA ASP A 124 10.95 -10.43 -2.03
C ASP A 124 9.78 -11.36 -1.73
N LEU A 125 8.72 -11.28 -2.54
CA LEU A 125 7.65 -12.26 -2.52
C LEU A 125 8.08 -13.49 -3.34
N ARG A 126 8.05 -14.65 -2.70
CA ARG A 126 8.35 -15.94 -3.35
C ARG A 126 7.22 -16.92 -3.07
N TRP A 127 6.80 -17.60 -4.10
CA TRP A 127 5.76 -18.65 -4.06
C TRP A 127 6.38 -20.04 -4.05
#